data_f7ac3d085b197e3d0f03d43cce5b49d3
#
_entry.id   f7ac3d085b197e3d0f03d43cce5b49d3
#
_cell.length_a   1.000
_cell.length_b   1.000
_cell.length_c   1.000
_cell.angle_alpha   90.00
_cell.angle_beta   90.00
_cell.angle_gamma   90.00
#
_symmetry.space_group_name_H-M   'P 1'
#
loop_
_entity.id
_entity.type
_entity.pdbx_description
1 polymer ?
#
loop_
_entity_poly.entity_id
_entity_poly.type
_entity_poly.pdbx_seq_one_letter_code
_entity_poly.pdbx_strand_id
1 'polypeptide(L)'
;DAIAQNEAGTAPIMALVGGSAVTVKPKAATPKVAKHVLEDSTSAWQKAADATVGDDLYWRLSATVPAGLTTYDTYAVQFVDTMSAGLDPSKVAASMHVYVAAGADGGFDAVKTGKDGRAGTESAKGWTDITAQCSIKVAADGTFTVRTGNLIAALGGADAFAAGARVVAVYNAPLNSACNHGIAKGNPN
;
A
#
# COMPACT_ATOMS: atom_id res chain seq x y z
N ASP A 1 -28.34 -15.58 4.10
CA ASP A 1 -27.88 -14.35 3.45
C ASP A 1 -26.40 -14.47 3.19
N ALA A 2 -26.05 -14.86 1.95
CA ALA A 2 -24.67 -15.04 1.55
C ALA A 2 -24.12 -13.67 1.14
N ILE A 3 -23.16 -13.16 1.90
CA ILE A 3 -22.29 -12.09 1.42
C ILE A 3 -21.38 -12.75 0.38
N ALA A 4 -21.49 -12.32 -0.88
CA ALA A 4 -20.63 -12.82 -1.93
C ALA A 4 -19.15 -12.57 -1.54
N GLN A 5 -18.32 -13.60 -1.67
CA GLN A 5 -16.88 -13.49 -1.46
C GLN A 5 -16.34 -12.47 -2.47
N ASN A 6 -15.77 -11.37 -2.00
CA ASN A 6 -15.22 -10.20 -2.68
C ASN A 6 -16.10 -8.93 -2.71
N GLU A 7 -17.22 -8.88 -2.03
CA GLU A 7 -17.89 -7.61 -1.78
C GLU A 7 -17.38 -6.97 -0.49
N ALA A 8 -17.03 -5.69 -0.56
CA ALA A 8 -16.75 -4.91 0.64
C ALA A 8 -18.02 -4.88 1.50
N GLY A 9 -17.99 -5.57 2.63
CA GLY A 9 -19.12 -5.60 3.54
C GLY A 9 -19.44 -4.19 4.03
N THR A 10 -20.68 -3.74 3.83
CA THR A 10 -21.18 -2.53 4.45
C THR A 10 -21.66 -2.86 5.87
N ALA A 11 -21.47 -1.93 6.81
CA ALA A 11 -22.07 -2.07 8.13
C ALA A 11 -23.61 -2.26 8.01
N PRO A 12 -24.23 -3.08 8.88
CA PRO A 12 -25.67 -3.26 8.84
C PRO A 12 -26.39 -1.92 8.97
N ILE A 13 -27.28 -1.64 8.05
CA ILE A 13 -28.08 -0.42 8.08
C ILE A 13 -29.44 -0.81 8.68
N MET A 14 -29.72 -0.31 9.87
CA MET A 14 -31.03 -0.43 10.48
C MET A 14 -31.88 0.78 10.08
N ALA A 15 -32.93 0.56 9.31
CA ALA A 15 -33.89 1.58 8.96
C ALA A 15 -35.24 1.27 9.59
N LEU A 16 -35.82 2.24 10.28
CA LEU A 16 -37.19 2.16 10.75
C LEU A 16 -38.10 2.52 9.56
N VAL A 17 -38.83 1.56 9.03
CA VAL A 17 -39.75 1.76 7.91
C VAL A 17 -41.10 2.24 8.45
N GLY A 18 -41.30 3.54 8.46
CA GLY A 18 -42.62 4.17 8.71
C GLY A 18 -43.03 4.92 7.47
N GLY A 19 -44.12 4.62 6.87
CA GLY A 19 -44.92 5.34 5.86
C GLY A 19 -44.26 6.09 4.69
N SER A 20 -42.95 6.24 4.64
CA SER A 20 -42.21 6.94 3.58
C SER A 20 -41.09 6.04 3.04
N ALA A 21 -40.82 6.16 1.75
CA ALA A 21 -39.71 5.42 1.12
C ALA A 21 -38.37 5.80 1.71
N VAL A 22 -37.62 4.84 2.23
CA VAL A 22 -36.25 5.03 2.71
C VAL A 22 -35.30 4.59 1.61
N THR A 23 -34.54 5.54 1.05
CA THR A 23 -33.50 5.24 0.09
C THR A 23 -32.18 5.07 0.81
N VAL A 24 -31.65 3.86 0.82
CA VAL A 24 -30.34 3.55 1.37
C VAL A 24 -29.33 3.55 0.23
N LYS A 25 -28.31 4.43 0.33
CA LYS A 25 -27.18 4.43 -0.58
C LYS A 25 -25.97 3.83 0.16
N PRO A 26 -25.60 2.60 -0.11
CA PRO A 26 -24.39 2.03 0.49
C PRO A 26 -23.17 2.82 -0.01
N LYS A 27 -22.33 3.28 0.92
CA LYS A 27 -21.05 3.89 0.59
C LYS A 27 -19.99 2.79 0.59
N ALA A 28 -19.82 2.13 -0.54
CA ALA A 28 -18.69 1.23 -0.75
C ALA A 28 -17.59 2.00 -1.47
N ALA A 29 -16.52 2.35 -0.77
CA ALA A 29 -15.31 2.85 -1.39
C ALA A 29 -14.35 1.67 -1.55
N THR A 30 -14.16 1.21 -2.78
CA THR A 30 -13.16 0.18 -3.08
C THR A 30 -11.77 0.81 -3.05
N PRO A 31 -10.84 0.33 -2.21
CA PRO A 31 -9.47 0.82 -2.21
C PRO A 31 -8.83 0.60 -3.58
N LYS A 32 -8.16 1.63 -4.10
CA LYS A 32 -7.32 1.49 -5.30
C LYS A 32 -5.93 1.06 -4.83
N VAL A 33 -5.42 -0.03 -5.41
CA VAL A 33 -4.09 -0.55 -5.14
C VAL A 33 -3.20 -0.32 -6.35
N ALA A 34 -1.96 0.08 -6.10
CA ALA A 34 -0.95 0.22 -7.14
C ALA A 34 0.40 -0.29 -6.65
N LYS A 35 1.20 -0.80 -7.58
CA LYS A 35 2.56 -1.26 -7.37
C LYS A 35 3.48 -0.61 -8.38
N HIS A 36 4.61 -0.12 -7.91
CA HIS A 36 5.63 0.52 -8.72
C HIS A 36 7.02 0.10 -8.28
N VAL A 37 7.97 0.18 -9.18
CA VAL A 37 9.40 0.06 -8.94
C VAL A 37 10.05 1.44 -9.10
N LEU A 38 11.07 1.70 -8.31
CA LEU A 38 11.87 2.92 -8.43
C LEU A 38 12.88 2.75 -9.55
N GLU A 39 12.80 3.60 -10.55
CA GLU A 39 13.83 3.72 -11.59
C GLU A 39 14.93 4.65 -11.08
N ASP A 40 16.14 4.12 -10.93
CA ASP A 40 17.27 4.83 -10.30
C ASP A 40 17.77 6.01 -11.14
N SER A 41 17.79 5.87 -12.47
CA SER A 41 18.26 6.89 -13.39
C SER A 41 17.41 8.16 -13.38
N THR A 42 16.11 8.02 -13.13
CA THR A 42 15.15 9.13 -13.10
C THR A 42 14.66 9.48 -11.70
N SER A 43 14.93 8.61 -10.71
CA SER A 43 14.36 8.69 -9.35
C SER A 43 12.82 8.74 -9.36
N ALA A 44 12.19 8.09 -10.35
CA ALA A 44 10.76 8.07 -10.55
C ALA A 44 10.18 6.68 -10.28
N TRP A 45 8.99 6.65 -9.68
CA TRP A 45 8.23 5.43 -9.50
C TRP A 45 7.51 5.05 -10.78
N GLN A 46 7.85 3.90 -11.35
CA GLN A 46 7.35 3.43 -12.63
C GLN A 46 6.81 2.00 -12.54
N LYS A 47 6.16 1.53 -13.60
CA LYS A 47 5.69 0.14 -13.70
C LYS A 47 6.79 -0.85 -14.04
N ALA A 48 7.90 -0.36 -14.56
CA ALA A 48 9.09 -1.13 -14.91
C ALA A 48 10.34 -0.28 -14.67
N ALA A 49 11.44 -0.92 -14.36
CA ALA A 49 12.76 -0.32 -14.25
C ALA A 49 13.79 -1.25 -14.86
N ASP A 50 14.88 -0.68 -15.36
CA ASP A 50 16.05 -1.44 -15.78
C ASP A 50 16.91 -1.74 -14.56
N ALA A 51 17.44 -2.96 -14.48
CA ALA A 51 18.31 -3.36 -13.39
C ALA A 51 19.21 -4.53 -13.75
N THR A 52 20.34 -4.61 -13.09
CA THR A 52 21.30 -5.70 -13.18
C THR A 52 21.17 -6.64 -11.99
N VAL A 53 21.55 -7.90 -12.14
CA VAL A 53 21.59 -8.86 -11.04
C VAL A 53 22.42 -8.34 -9.88
N GLY A 54 21.83 -8.29 -8.70
CA GLY A 54 22.45 -7.79 -7.48
C GLY A 54 22.22 -6.32 -7.20
N ASP A 55 21.68 -5.54 -8.14
CA ASP A 55 21.30 -4.16 -7.87
C ASP A 55 20.14 -4.10 -6.88
N ASP A 56 20.19 -3.10 -6.01
CA ASP A 56 19.07 -2.82 -5.10
C ASP A 56 17.90 -2.27 -5.89
N LEU A 57 16.79 -3.00 -5.85
CA LEU A 57 15.52 -2.58 -6.44
C LEU A 57 14.50 -2.27 -5.36
N TYR A 58 14.04 -1.04 -5.35
CA TYR A 58 13.02 -0.59 -4.40
C TYR A 58 11.64 -0.65 -5.03
N TRP A 59 10.72 -1.23 -4.29
CA TRP A 59 9.33 -1.43 -4.67
C TRP A 59 8.41 -0.65 -3.76
N ARG A 60 7.31 -0.18 -4.32
CA ARG A 60 6.29 0.57 -3.60
C ARG A 60 4.92 -0.02 -3.85
N LEU A 61 4.28 -0.49 -2.79
CA LEU A 61 2.85 -0.79 -2.76
C LEU A 61 2.10 0.41 -2.21
N SER A 62 0.96 0.73 -2.78
CA SER A 62 0.10 1.79 -2.24
C SER A 62 -1.36 1.40 -2.32
N ALA A 63 -2.12 1.78 -1.30
CA ALA A 63 -3.57 1.61 -1.25
C ALA A 63 -4.23 2.91 -0.82
N THR A 64 -5.30 3.32 -1.51
CA THR A 64 -6.09 4.47 -1.07
C THR A 64 -6.87 4.12 0.19
N VAL A 65 -6.91 5.07 1.12
CA VAL A 65 -7.77 5.01 2.30
C VAL A 65 -9.10 5.67 1.96
N PRO A 66 -10.25 5.02 2.18
CA PRO A 66 -11.54 5.62 1.88
C PRO A 66 -11.79 6.83 2.79
N ALA A 67 -12.44 7.83 2.23
CA ALA A 67 -12.96 8.94 3.03
C ALA A 67 -14.12 8.46 3.93
N GLY A 68 -14.28 9.12 5.07
CA GLY A 68 -15.41 8.84 5.96
C GLY A 68 -15.18 7.70 6.95
N LEU A 69 -13.95 7.52 7.40
CA LEU A 69 -13.62 6.55 8.45
C LEU A 69 -14.21 6.89 9.83
N THR A 70 -14.86 8.05 9.97
CA THR A 70 -15.47 8.52 11.23
C THR A 70 -16.53 7.59 11.80
N THR A 71 -17.05 6.65 11.01
CA THR A 71 -18.01 5.65 11.44
C THR A 71 -17.37 4.34 11.90
N TYR A 72 -16.03 4.25 11.87
CA TYR A 72 -15.28 3.04 12.20
C TYR A 72 -14.42 3.28 13.43
N ASP A 73 -14.42 2.33 14.36
CA ASP A 73 -13.50 2.32 15.52
C ASP A 73 -12.10 1.86 15.12
N THR A 74 -12.02 1.03 14.10
CA THR A 74 -10.75 0.44 13.62
C THR A 74 -10.73 0.37 12.11
N TYR A 75 -9.57 0.67 11.55
CA TYR A 75 -9.30 0.47 10.13
C TYR A 75 -7.88 -0.03 9.93
N ALA A 76 -7.71 -1.08 9.16
CA ALA A 76 -6.40 -1.65 8.83
C ALA A 76 -6.31 -1.99 7.35
N VAL A 77 -5.11 -1.90 6.79
CA VAL A 77 -4.79 -2.30 5.42
C VAL A 77 -3.85 -3.49 5.47
N GLN A 78 -4.09 -4.45 4.58
CA GLN A 78 -3.20 -5.58 4.38
C GLN A 78 -2.80 -5.66 2.92
N PHE A 79 -1.50 -5.67 2.66
CA PHE A 79 -0.95 -6.04 1.37
C PHE A 79 -0.54 -7.51 1.42
N VAL A 80 -0.89 -8.24 0.39
CA VAL A 80 -0.38 -9.58 0.11
C VAL A 80 0.25 -9.52 -1.26
N ASP A 81 1.51 -9.90 -1.36
CA ASP A 81 2.28 -9.83 -2.58
C ASP A 81 3.08 -11.11 -2.80
N THR A 82 3.24 -11.51 -4.04
CA THR A 82 4.02 -12.68 -4.43
C THR A 82 5.02 -12.28 -5.49
N MET A 83 6.29 -12.32 -5.14
CA MET A 83 7.38 -11.98 -6.04
C MET A 83 7.71 -13.15 -6.98
N SER A 84 8.20 -12.80 -8.17
CA SER A 84 8.78 -13.82 -9.06
C SER A 84 10.06 -14.43 -8.47
N ALA A 85 10.40 -15.63 -8.92
CA ALA A 85 11.64 -16.32 -8.52
C ALA A 85 12.91 -15.52 -8.85
N GLY A 86 12.82 -14.56 -9.77
CA GLY A 86 13.92 -13.67 -10.15
C GLY A 86 14.23 -12.55 -9.15
N LEU A 87 13.46 -12.44 -8.06
CA LEU A 87 13.67 -11.44 -7.02
C LEU A 87 14.11 -12.12 -5.72
N ASP A 88 14.96 -11.46 -4.96
CA ASP A 88 15.46 -11.95 -3.67
C ASP A 88 14.58 -11.45 -2.52
N PRO A 89 13.82 -12.33 -1.83
CA PRO A 89 12.95 -11.94 -0.73
C PRO A 89 13.71 -11.64 0.57
N SER A 90 14.99 -11.99 0.67
CA SER A 90 15.74 -11.90 1.93
C SER A 90 15.86 -10.50 2.51
N LYS A 91 15.84 -9.48 1.64
CA LYS A 91 15.94 -8.08 2.08
C LYS A 91 14.59 -7.45 2.41
N VAL A 92 13.47 -8.06 2.04
CA VAL A 92 12.13 -7.45 2.14
C VAL A 92 11.80 -7.04 3.58
N ALA A 93 11.90 -7.96 4.53
CA ALA A 93 11.51 -7.66 5.91
C ALA A 93 12.38 -6.59 6.56
N ALA A 94 13.70 -6.63 6.33
CA ALA A 94 14.65 -5.71 6.94
C ALA A 94 14.59 -4.29 6.33
N SER A 95 14.17 -4.18 5.08
CA SER A 95 14.09 -2.92 4.36
C SER A 95 12.67 -2.30 4.34
N MET A 96 11.67 -3.04 4.81
CA MET A 96 10.28 -2.60 4.78
C MET A 96 10.04 -1.37 5.62
N HIS A 97 9.48 -0.35 5.00
CA HIS A 97 8.93 0.82 5.66
C HIS A 97 7.48 1.04 5.23
N VAL A 98 6.63 1.33 6.19
CA VAL A 98 5.20 1.56 5.95
C VAL A 98 4.84 2.97 6.41
N TYR A 99 4.21 3.71 5.53
CA TYR A 99 3.82 5.09 5.77
C TYR A 99 2.32 5.27 5.58
N VAL A 100 1.76 6.24 6.28
CA VAL A 100 0.46 6.82 5.94
C VAL A 100 0.68 8.23 5.41
N ALA A 101 0.23 8.47 4.18
CA ALA A 101 0.16 9.79 3.58
C ALA A 101 -1.26 10.32 3.82
N ALA A 102 -1.41 11.17 4.83
CA ALA A 102 -2.71 11.66 5.29
C ALA A 102 -3.27 12.84 4.48
N GLY A 103 -2.53 13.33 3.51
CA GLY A 103 -2.94 14.46 2.69
C GLY A 103 -3.78 14.09 1.47
N ALA A 104 -4.54 15.05 0.99
CA ALA A 104 -5.07 15.00 -0.37
C ALA A 104 -3.91 14.87 -1.37
N ASP A 105 -4.18 14.29 -2.49
CA ASP A 105 -3.34 13.81 -3.58
C ASP A 105 -2.13 14.66 -4.04
N GLY A 106 -2.00 15.86 -3.51
CA GLY A 106 -1.04 16.87 -3.98
C GLY A 106 0.44 16.56 -3.71
N GLY A 107 0.79 15.47 -3.08
CA GLY A 107 2.16 15.19 -2.72
C GLY A 107 2.61 13.78 -3.01
N PHE A 108 1.69 12.83 -3.24
CA PHE A 108 2.04 11.41 -3.29
C PHE A 108 3.00 11.07 -4.45
N ASP A 109 2.69 11.52 -5.63
CA ASP A 109 3.54 11.25 -6.82
C ASP A 109 4.65 12.28 -6.99
N ALA A 110 4.53 13.44 -6.35
CA ALA A 110 5.54 14.50 -6.35
C ALA A 110 6.57 14.36 -5.22
N VAL A 111 6.35 13.43 -4.28
CA VAL A 111 7.28 13.17 -3.19
C VAL A 111 8.57 12.59 -3.76
N LYS A 112 9.63 13.37 -3.73
CA LYS A 112 10.97 12.89 -4.07
C LYS A 112 11.38 11.90 -2.99
N THR A 113 11.63 10.67 -3.41
CA THR A 113 12.20 9.65 -2.56
C THR A 113 13.72 9.68 -2.65
N GLY A 114 14.40 9.32 -1.58
CA GLY A 114 15.82 9.04 -1.64
C GLY A 114 16.10 7.83 -2.55
N LYS A 115 17.37 7.60 -2.84
CA LYS A 115 17.80 6.42 -3.63
C LYS A 115 17.39 5.08 -3.01
N ASP A 116 17.09 5.07 -1.72
CA ASP A 116 16.60 3.92 -0.97
C ASP A 116 15.06 3.78 -1.00
N GLY A 117 14.38 4.53 -1.84
CA GLY A 117 12.93 4.51 -1.94
C GLY A 117 12.19 5.13 -0.76
N ARG A 118 12.90 5.54 0.28
CA ARG A 118 12.29 6.15 1.46
C ARG A 118 11.87 7.57 1.17
N ALA A 119 10.76 7.97 1.78
CA ALA A 119 10.44 9.38 1.89
C ALA A 119 11.57 10.05 2.70
N GLY A 120 12.36 10.88 2.07
CA GLY A 120 13.36 11.70 2.77
C GLY A 120 12.68 12.66 3.74
N THR A 121 13.44 13.29 4.62
CA THR A 121 12.91 14.26 5.60
C THR A 121 12.15 15.41 4.95
N GLU A 122 12.52 15.81 3.75
CA GLU A 122 11.85 16.84 2.95
C GLU A 122 10.58 16.34 2.27
N SER A 123 10.57 15.05 1.96
CA SER A 123 9.46 14.34 1.31
C SER A 123 8.42 13.86 2.32
N ALA A 124 8.79 13.76 3.59
CA ALA A 124 7.93 13.27 4.66
C ALA A 124 6.90 14.31 5.15
N LYS A 125 6.82 15.49 4.54
CA LYS A 125 5.76 16.44 4.86
C LYS A 125 4.40 15.83 4.53
N GLY A 126 3.69 15.41 5.56
CA GLY A 126 2.39 14.76 5.46
C GLY A 126 2.43 13.23 5.42
N TRP A 127 3.60 12.60 5.56
CA TRP A 127 3.72 11.15 5.70
C TRP A 127 4.12 10.79 7.14
N THR A 128 3.41 9.83 7.70
CA THR A 128 3.69 9.31 9.05
C THR A 128 4.24 7.89 8.91
N ASP A 129 5.42 7.62 9.47
CA ASP A 129 5.98 6.28 9.54
C ASP A 129 5.23 5.47 10.61
N ILE A 130 4.62 4.37 10.17
CA ILE A 130 3.87 3.44 11.03
C ILE A 130 4.48 2.04 11.03
N THR A 131 5.71 1.88 10.56
CA THR A 131 6.37 0.57 10.39
C THR A 131 6.35 -0.24 11.69
N ALA A 132 6.64 0.39 12.82
CA ALA A 132 6.66 -0.28 14.13
C ALA A 132 5.27 -0.82 14.56
N GLN A 133 4.20 -0.37 13.93
CA GLN A 133 2.81 -0.80 14.21
C GLN A 133 2.33 -1.86 13.22
N CYS A 134 3.18 -2.27 12.28
CA CYS A 134 2.85 -3.23 11.24
C CYS A 134 3.33 -4.64 11.59
N SER A 135 2.58 -5.63 11.13
CA SER A 135 3.04 -7.03 11.10
C SER A 135 3.54 -7.34 9.69
N ILE A 136 4.81 -7.72 9.59
CA ILE A 136 5.47 -8.06 8.34
C ILE A 136 5.85 -9.54 8.40
N LYS A 137 5.41 -10.32 7.42
CA LYS A 137 5.71 -11.75 7.28
C LYS A 137 6.19 -12.01 5.87
N VAL A 138 7.35 -12.62 5.73
CA VAL A 138 7.94 -13.00 4.44
C VAL A 138 8.17 -14.50 4.44
N ALA A 139 7.64 -15.18 3.43
CA ALA A 139 7.83 -16.60 3.22
C ALA A 139 8.99 -16.86 2.24
N ALA A 140 9.55 -18.05 2.30
CA ALA A 140 10.69 -18.45 1.46
C ALA A 140 10.35 -18.53 -0.03
N ASP A 141 9.07 -18.69 -0.37
CA ASP A 141 8.58 -18.72 -1.75
C ASP A 141 8.42 -17.32 -2.39
N GLY A 142 8.82 -16.27 -1.67
CA GLY A 142 8.69 -14.89 -2.13
C GLY A 142 7.32 -14.27 -1.84
N THR A 143 6.40 -14.99 -1.23
CA THR A 143 5.14 -14.41 -0.76
C THR A 143 5.37 -13.63 0.53
N PHE A 144 4.82 -12.42 0.61
CA PHE A 144 4.86 -11.68 1.86
C PHE A 144 3.53 -10.99 2.16
N THR A 145 3.33 -10.73 3.42
CA THR A 145 2.16 -10.01 3.93
C THR A 145 2.61 -8.86 4.81
N VAL A 146 2.08 -7.69 4.54
CA VAL A 146 2.24 -6.51 5.39
C VAL A 146 0.86 -6.08 5.86
N ARG A 147 0.64 -6.11 7.16
CA ARG A 147 -0.64 -5.68 7.75
C ARG A 147 -0.39 -4.55 8.74
N THR A 148 -1.08 -3.44 8.54
CA THR A 148 -1.03 -2.31 9.47
C THR A 148 -1.77 -2.64 10.77
N GLY A 149 -1.42 -1.94 11.85
CA GLY A 149 -2.28 -1.84 13.02
C GLY A 149 -3.55 -1.03 12.72
N ASN A 150 -4.21 -0.57 13.78
CA ASN A 150 -5.35 0.33 13.65
C ASN A 150 -4.88 1.73 13.19
N LEU A 151 -5.13 2.06 11.95
CA LEU A 151 -4.72 3.34 11.35
C LEU A 151 -5.40 4.54 12.01
N ILE A 152 -6.64 4.39 12.47
CA ILE A 152 -7.38 5.46 13.15
C ILE A 152 -6.65 5.84 14.44
N ALA A 153 -6.26 4.84 15.23
CA ALA A 153 -5.48 5.08 16.45
C ALA A 153 -4.08 5.64 16.16
N ALA A 154 -3.42 5.14 15.11
CA ALA A 154 -2.07 5.56 14.73
C ALA A 154 -1.97 7.04 14.38
N LEU A 155 -3.02 7.62 13.81
CA LEU A 155 -3.06 9.03 13.39
C LEU A 155 -3.86 9.95 14.35
N GLY A 156 -4.30 9.42 15.47
CA GLY A 156 -5.00 10.21 16.48
C GLY A 156 -6.48 10.50 16.19
N GLY A 157 -7.08 9.75 15.25
CA GLY A 157 -8.51 9.82 14.97
C GLY A 157 -8.85 9.67 13.49
N ALA A 158 -10.12 9.41 13.21
CA ALA A 158 -10.62 9.21 11.85
C ALA A 158 -10.58 10.50 11.00
N ASP A 159 -10.63 11.65 11.62
CA ASP A 159 -10.58 12.97 10.96
C ASP A 159 -9.20 13.29 10.35
N ALA A 160 -8.16 12.53 10.76
CA ALA A 160 -6.83 12.65 10.17
C ALA A 160 -6.75 12.17 8.70
N PHE A 161 -7.78 11.45 8.23
CA PHE A 161 -7.81 10.92 6.87
C PHE A 161 -8.59 11.84 5.93
N ALA A 162 -7.89 12.65 5.18
CA ALA A 162 -8.47 13.42 4.09
C ALA A 162 -8.80 12.51 2.89
N ALA A 163 -9.66 13.01 1.99
CA ALA A 163 -9.88 12.35 0.71
C ALA A 163 -8.53 12.22 -0.04
N GLY A 164 -8.22 11.01 -0.52
CA GLY A 164 -6.95 10.72 -1.18
C GLY A 164 -5.82 10.25 -0.25
N ALA A 165 -6.05 10.11 1.05
CA ALA A 165 -5.08 9.49 1.96
C ALA A 165 -4.68 8.08 1.46
N ARG A 166 -3.43 7.69 1.70
CA ARG A 166 -2.88 6.42 1.22
C ARG A 166 -2.05 5.74 2.30
N VAL A 167 -2.07 4.42 2.28
CA VAL A 167 -1.07 3.59 2.94
C VAL A 167 -0.03 3.18 1.89
N VAL A 168 1.23 3.32 2.23
CA VAL A 168 2.35 3.07 1.32
C VAL A 168 3.34 2.15 2.02
N ALA A 169 3.69 1.05 1.37
CA ALA A 169 4.78 0.17 1.81
C ALA A 169 5.92 0.23 0.79
N VAL A 170 7.13 0.49 1.26
CA VAL A 170 8.35 0.53 0.46
C VAL A 170 9.30 -0.54 0.95
N TYR A 171 9.89 -1.31 0.04
CA TYR A 171 10.82 -2.38 0.38
C TYR A 171 11.84 -2.62 -0.74
N ASN A 172 12.95 -3.27 -0.40
CA ASN A 172 13.98 -3.70 -1.33
C ASN A 172 13.82 -5.19 -1.66
N ALA A 173 13.79 -5.52 -2.94
CA ALA A 173 13.88 -6.88 -3.45
C ALA A 173 14.72 -6.87 -4.73
N PRO A 174 16.03 -7.12 -4.64
CA PRO A 174 16.94 -7.09 -5.77
C PRO A 174 16.73 -8.27 -6.72
N LEU A 175 17.20 -8.13 -7.96
CA LEU A 175 17.29 -9.24 -8.89
C LEU A 175 18.32 -10.27 -8.42
N ASN A 176 17.99 -11.54 -8.53
CA ASN A 176 18.89 -12.67 -8.30
C ASN A 176 19.24 -13.39 -9.63
N SER A 177 20.08 -14.41 -9.57
CA SER A 177 20.54 -15.15 -10.75
C SER A 177 19.45 -15.96 -11.47
N ALA A 178 18.28 -16.13 -10.87
CA ALA A 178 17.13 -16.79 -11.49
C ALA A 178 16.24 -15.82 -12.28
N CYS A 179 16.63 -14.54 -12.37
CA CYS A 179 15.89 -13.54 -13.12
C CYS A 179 15.85 -13.87 -14.62
N ASN A 180 14.76 -13.48 -15.27
CA ASN A 180 14.67 -13.55 -16.72
C ASN A 180 15.55 -12.45 -17.35
N HIS A 181 16.46 -12.85 -18.22
CA HIS A 181 17.27 -11.92 -18.99
C HIS A 181 16.55 -11.56 -20.29
N GLY A 182 16.43 -10.28 -20.58
CA GLY A 182 15.88 -9.75 -21.81
C GLY A 182 14.52 -9.05 -21.66
N ILE A 183 14.27 -8.14 -22.59
CA ILE A 183 13.16 -7.17 -22.58
C ILE A 183 11.79 -7.86 -22.72
N ALA A 184 11.74 -9.05 -23.35
CA ALA A 184 10.47 -9.67 -23.75
C ALA A 184 9.67 -10.30 -22.60
N LYS A 185 10.31 -10.69 -21.50
CA LYS A 185 9.64 -11.41 -20.40
C LYS A 185 9.63 -10.66 -19.08
N GLY A 186 10.65 -9.85 -18.82
CA GLY A 186 10.80 -9.14 -17.55
C GLY A 186 10.77 -10.05 -16.31
N ASN A 187 10.83 -9.45 -15.16
CA ASN A 187 10.67 -10.11 -13.86
C ASN A 187 9.49 -9.43 -13.13
N PRO A 188 8.28 -9.97 -13.31
CA PRO A 188 7.12 -9.39 -12.65
C PRO A 188 7.23 -9.53 -11.14
N ASN A 189 6.78 -8.52 -10.46
CA ASN A 189 6.59 -8.53 -9.03
C ASN A 189 5.18 -8.03 -8.69
#